data_b0cab759b9d15f66759a802408f816f2
#
_entry.id   b0cab759b9d15f66759a802408f816f2
#
_cell.length_a   1.000
_cell.length_b   1.000
_cell.length_c   1.000
_cell.angle_alpha   90.00
_cell.angle_beta   90.00
_cell.angle_gamma   90.00
#
_symmetry.space_group_name_H-M   'P 1'
#
loop_
_entity.id
_entity.type
_entity.pdbx_description
1 polymer ?
#
loop_
_entity_poly.entity_id
_entity_poly.type
_entity_poly.pdbx_seq_one_letter_code
_entity_poly.pdbx_strand_id
1 'polypeptide(L)'
;MNRFYDAAYQSMYARSIGEGSMVQNESGFYIGLETSLLRYFKLMTYGDFFYFPWKKYQLSKNGTQGFEGIIQINYSPRYELDMFIKYRYKNKYKDLTLENKEKITIPYIQQKWKYQLNYSPINKLKFKTSIDIVHNNYQNNKASNGIMIGQSIDYKFRNVPLQLNGSMAWFHTDDYLSRISMYEKGLLYTFSIPSFYGKGERLTFNIRYEYNKHFIFK
;
A
#
# COMPACT_ATOMS: atom_id res chain seq x y z
N MET A 1 20.44 9.22 -0.47
CA MET A 1 20.12 9.98 0.74
C MET A 1 20.51 9.14 1.95
N ASN A 2 21.33 9.69 2.85
CA ASN A 2 21.62 9.08 4.14
C ASN A 2 20.75 9.73 5.20
N ARG A 3 20.33 8.96 6.19
CA ARG A 3 19.60 9.44 7.35
C ARG A 3 20.18 8.85 8.64
N PHE A 4 20.19 9.67 9.67
CA PHE A 4 20.56 9.28 11.02
C PHE A 4 19.63 10.00 12.00
N TYR A 5 18.94 9.24 12.82
CA TYR A 5 18.04 9.76 13.84
C TYR A 5 18.42 9.18 15.21
N ASP A 6 18.70 10.06 16.13
CA ASP A 6 18.98 9.69 17.52
C ASP A 6 17.76 9.00 18.17
N ALA A 7 17.99 8.23 19.23
CA ALA A 7 16.92 7.56 19.95
C ALA A 7 15.93 8.55 20.61
N ALA A 8 16.39 9.75 20.95
CA ALA A 8 15.58 10.81 21.54
C ALA A 8 15.01 11.80 20.49
N TYR A 9 15.30 11.60 19.19
CA TYR A 9 14.83 12.50 18.14
C TYR A 9 13.29 12.53 18.06
N GLN A 10 12.75 13.74 18.00
CA GLN A 10 11.33 13.98 17.81
C GLN A 10 11.12 15.01 16.71
N SER A 11 10.33 14.68 15.71
CA SER A 11 9.92 15.61 14.66
C SER A 11 8.56 16.22 15.03
N MET A 12 8.53 17.54 15.25
CA MET A 12 7.30 18.24 15.65
C MET A 12 6.41 18.63 14.47
N TYR A 13 6.99 18.95 13.31
CA TYR A 13 6.24 19.56 12.19
C TYR A 13 6.28 18.77 10.87
N ALA A 14 7.19 17.83 10.72
CA ALA A 14 7.33 17.07 9.49
C ALA A 14 7.49 15.59 9.76
N ARG A 15 6.86 14.77 8.94
CA ARG A 15 7.11 13.33 8.91
C ARG A 15 8.40 13.10 8.13
N SER A 16 9.48 12.86 8.82
CA SER A 16 10.76 12.52 8.21
C SER A 16 10.70 11.15 7.53
N ILE A 17 11.55 10.92 6.54
CA ILE A 17 11.64 9.63 5.85
C ILE A 17 12.23 8.60 6.80
N GLY A 18 11.50 7.54 7.07
CA GLY A 18 11.94 6.44 7.93
C GLY A 18 11.03 5.23 7.82
N GLU A 19 11.48 4.09 8.34
CA GLU A 19 10.73 2.83 8.32
C GLU A 19 9.52 2.84 9.25
N GLY A 20 9.62 3.55 10.37
CA GLY A 20 8.58 3.64 11.38
C GLY A 20 7.64 4.84 11.22
N SER A 21 6.50 4.81 11.91
CA SER A 21 5.61 5.96 12.04
C SER A 21 6.22 7.05 12.93
N MET A 22 7.03 6.66 13.91
CA MET A 22 7.89 7.53 14.69
C MET A 22 9.32 7.38 14.18
N VAL A 23 9.89 8.49 13.73
CA VAL A 23 11.22 8.54 13.16
C VAL A 23 12.22 8.84 14.28
N GLN A 24 12.75 7.80 14.89
CA GLN A 24 13.77 7.86 15.93
C GLN A 24 14.59 6.58 15.92
N ASN A 25 15.79 6.61 16.49
CA ASN A 25 16.66 5.44 16.65
C ASN A 25 16.89 4.70 15.32
N GLU A 26 17.12 5.43 14.23
CA GLU A 26 17.22 4.84 12.90
C GLU A 26 18.37 5.45 12.11
N SER A 27 19.24 4.58 11.58
CA SER A 27 20.20 4.91 10.54
C SER A 27 19.78 4.25 9.25
N GLY A 28 19.89 4.93 8.11
CA GLY A 28 19.48 4.35 6.85
C GLY A 28 20.10 5.00 5.63
N PHE A 29 20.06 4.22 4.55
CA PHE A 29 20.50 4.64 3.22
C PHE A 29 19.41 4.37 2.22
N TYR A 30 18.95 5.42 1.55
CA TYR A 30 17.94 5.36 0.50
C TYR A 30 18.55 5.75 -0.84
N ILE A 31 18.28 4.94 -1.86
CA ILE A 31 18.59 5.23 -3.26
C ILE A 31 17.35 4.98 -4.11
N GLY A 32 17.03 5.92 -5.00
CA GLY A 32 15.91 5.82 -5.92
C GLY A 32 16.27 6.27 -7.31
N LEU A 33 15.62 5.67 -8.30
CA LEU A 33 15.73 6.01 -9.72
C LEU A 33 14.33 6.09 -10.30
N GLU A 34 14.10 7.15 -11.05
CA GLU A 34 12.92 7.32 -11.89
C GLU A 34 13.38 7.70 -13.29
N THR A 35 12.96 6.94 -14.29
CA THR A 35 13.38 7.16 -15.69
C THR A 35 12.30 6.72 -16.67
N SER A 36 12.26 7.37 -17.82
CA SER A 36 11.45 6.93 -18.98
C SER A 36 12.29 5.98 -19.82
N LEU A 37 11.97 4.68 -19.77
CA LEU A 37 12.68 3.66 -20.55
C LEU A 37 12.39 3.77 -22.05
N LEU A 38 11.11 3.97 -22.39
CA LEU A 38 10.59 4.10 -23.74
C LEU A 38 9.46 5.13 -23.74
N ARG A 39 8.96 5.53 -24.91
CA ARG A 39 7.95 6.58 -25.09
C ARG A 39 6.73 6.49 -24.15
N TYR A 40 6.32 5.27 -23.78
CA TYR A 40 5.14 5.02 -22.96
C TYR A 40 5.44 4.29 -21.65
N PHE A 41 6.71 3.97 -21.39
CA PHE A 41 7.13 3.21 -20.23
C PHE A 41 7.96 4.06 -19.28
N LYS A 42 7.52 4.12 -18.03
CA LYS A 42 8.24 4.78 -16.94
C LYS A 42 8.61 3.75 -15.89
N LEU A 43 9.89 3.68 -15.56
CA LEU A 43 10.43 2.86 -14.49
C LEU A 43 10.62 3.73 -13.25
N MET A 44 10.13 3.25 -12.11
CA MET A 44 10.40 3.79 -10.79
C MET A 44 10.93 2.67 -9.92
N THR A 45 12.08 2.87 -9.31
CA THR A 45 12.68 1.87 -8.42
C THR A 45 13.37 2.56 -7.25
N TYR A 46 13.30 1.93 -6.08
CA TYR A 46 14.11 2.33 -4.95
C TYR A 46 14.54 1.15 -4.09
N GLY A 47 15.65 1.37 -3.36
CA GLY A 47 16.11 0.53 -2.29
C GLY A 47 16.32 1.38 -1.04
N ASP A 48 15.89 0.86 0.09
CA ASP A 48 16.00 1.48 1.40
C ASP A 48 16.58 0.47 2.40
N PHE A 49 17.79 0.74 2.88
CA PHE A 49 18.44 -0.01 3.93
C PHE A 49 18.30 0.75 5.23
N PHE A 50 17.89 0.06 6.30
CA PHE A 50 17.71 0.68 7.61
C PHE A 50 18.26 -0.22 8.73
N TYR A 51 18.76 0.45 9.76
CA TYR A 51 19.33 -0.16 10.95
C TYR A 51 18.84 0.57 12.19
N PHE A 52 18.43 -0.18 13.20
CA PHE A 52 18.00 0.33 14.50
C PHE A 52 19.04 -0.03 15.56
N PRO A 53 19.91 0.88 15.98
CA PRO A 53 20.95 0.61 16.98
C PRO A 53 20.39 0.12 18.31
N TRP A 54 19.28 0.70 18.73
CA TRP A 54 18.57 0.37 19.97
C TRP A 54 17.27 -0.38 19.71
N LYS A 55 16.55 -0.76 20.78
CA LYS A 55 15.23 -1.40 20.68
C LYS A 55 14.26 -0.58 19.85
N LYS A 56 13.66 -1.21 18.87
CA LYS A 56 12.51 -0.67 18.16
C LYS A 56 11.23 -1.10 18.87
N TYR A 57 10.20 -0.27 18.81
CA TYR A 57 8.86 -0.63 19.30
C TYR A 57 8.41 -1.98 18.70
N GLN A 58 7.91 -2.87 19.54
CA GLN A 58 7.49 -4.25 19.21
C GLN A 58 8.64 -5.19 18.79
N LEU A 59 9.89 -4.89 19.12
CA LEU A 59 11.01 -5.82 18.95
C LEU A 59 11.73 -6.03 20.27
N SER A 60 11.94 -7.29 20.63
CA SER A 60 12.65 -7.68 21.85
C SER A 60 14.17 -7.58 21.69
N LYS A 61 14.67 -7.68 20.46
CA LYS A 61 16.10 -7.66 20.12
C LYS A 61 16.58 -6.24 19.80
N ASN A 62 17.78 -5.91 20.26
CA ASN A 62 18.53 -4.71 19.86
C ASN A 62 19.29 -4.95 18.54
N GLY A 63 19.71 -3.88 17.88
CA GLY A 63 20.58 -3.99 16.71
C GLY A 63 19.88 -4.69 15.54
N THR A 64 18.68 -4.29 15.18
CA THR A 64 17.94 -4.90 14.07
C THR A 64 18.09 -4.09 12.80
N GLN A 65 18.17 -4.79 11.67
CA GLN A 65 18.31 -4.19 10.35
C GLN A 65 17.26 -4.70 9.39
N GLY A 66 17.07 -4.00 8.29
CA GLY A 66 16.19 -4.45 7.24
C GLY A 66 16.46 -3.77 5.91
N PHE A 67 15.73 -4.22 4.93
CA PHE A 67 15.77 -3.72 3.56
C PHE A 67 14.36 -3.67 2.99
N GLU A 68 14.06 -2.60 2.29
CA GLU A 68 12.87 -2.49 1.45
C GLU A 68 13.28 -2.10 0.04
N GLY A 69 12.76 -2.81 -0.96
CA GLY A 69 12.94 -2.47 -2.37
C GLY A 69 11.60 -2.44 -3.08
N ILE A 70 11.43 -1.48 -3.99
CA ILE A 70 10.29 -1.40 -4.90
C ILE A 70 10.79 -1.28 -6.34
N ILE A 71 10.11 -1.98 -7.24
CA ILE A 71 10.20 -1.81 -8.68
C ILE A 71 8.78 -1.61 -9.18
N GLN A 72 8.55 -0.52 -9.91
CA GLN A 72 7.27 -0.22 -10.53
C GLN A 72 7.48 0.19 -11.98
N ILE A 73 6.74 -0.44 -12.87
CA ILE A 73 6.71 -0.13 -14.31
C ILE A 73 5.33 0.41 -14.62
N ASN A 74 5.27 1.64 -15.09
CA ASN A 74 4.05 2.27 -15.58
C ASN A 74 4.05 2.20 -17.11
N TYR A 75 2.88 1.92 -17.68
CA TYR A 75 2.64 1.92 -19.10
C TYR A 75 1.40 2.73 -19.43
N SER A 76 1.60 3.84 -20.16
CA SER A 76 0.54 4.81 -20.49
C SER A 76 0.58 5.14 -21.98
N PRO A 77 0.09 4.22 -22.87
CA PRO A 77 0.19 4.37 -24.32
C PRO A 77 -0.75 5.45 -24.86
N ARG A 78 -1.85 5.72 -24.16
CA ARG A 78 -2.87 6.69 -24.52
C ARG A 78 -3.40 7.38 -23.27
N TYR A 79 -4.02 8.54 -23.44
CA TYR A 79 -4.65 9.30 -22.37
C TYR A 79 -5.72 8.49 -21.61
N GLU A 80 -6.44 7.62 -22.32
CA GLU A 80 -7.53 6.83 -21.75
C GLU A 80 -7.04 5.59 -20.97
N LEU A 81 -5.79 5.16 -21.17
CA LEU A 81 -5.28 3.91 -20.65
C LEU A 81 -3.99 4.14 -19.88
N ASP A 82 -4.02 3.81 -18.61
CA ASP A 82 -2.88 3.81 -17.71
C ASP A 82 -2.85 2.52 -16.90
N MET A 83 -1.72 1.86 -16.87
CA MET A 83 -1.53 0.64 -16.10
C MET A 83 -0.16 0.60 -15.45
N PHE A 84 -0.06 -0.10 -14.33
CA PHE A 84 1.23 -0.37 -13.72
C PHE A 84 1.30 -1.76 -13.09
N ILE A 85 2.52 -2.26 -13.04
CA ILE A 85 2.91 -3.42 -12.24
C ILE A 85 3.91 -2.93 -11.22
N LYS A 86 3.70 -3.28 -9.96
CA LYS A 86 4.55 -2.93 -8.84
C LYS A 86 4.91 -4.18 -8.06
N TYR A 87 6.19 -4.38 -7.85
CA TYR A 87 6.73 -5.38 -6.94
C TYR A 87 7.39 -4.68 -5.77
N ARG A 88 7.09 -5.14 -4.56
CA ARG A 88 7.71 -4.69 -3.31
C ARG A 88 8.26 -5.89 -2.57
N TYR A 89 9.53 -5.83 -2.26
CA TYR A 89 10.22 -6.76 -1.38
C TYR A 89 10.59 -6.03 -0.09
N LYS A 90 10.29 -6.65 1.06
CA LYS A 90 10.67 -6.12 2.37
C LYS A 90 11.16 -7.24 3.27
N ASN A 91 12.36 -7.07 3.78
CA ASN A 91 12.97 -7.93 4.79
C ASN A 91 13.19 -7.11 6.05
N LYS A 92 12.68 -7.58 7.19
CA LYS A 92 12.86 -6.93 8.50
C LYS A 92 12.71 -7.95 9.61
N TYR A 93 12.94 -7.53 10.83
CA TYR A 93 12.68 -8.36 12.00
C TYR A 93 11.27 -8.12 12.55
N LYS A 94 10.70 -9.15 13.15
CA LYS A 94 9.42 -9.12 13.83
C LYS A 94 9.42 -10.07 15.02
N ASP A 95 8.77 -9.68 16.11
CA ASP A 95 8.57 -10.58 17.24
C ASP A 95 7.43 -11.57 16.96
N LEU A 96 7.70 -12.83 17.23
CA LEU A 96 6.71 -13.88 17.31
C LEU A 96 6.52 -14.25 18.78
N THR A 97 5.28 -14.29 19.22
CA THR A 97 4.93 -14.74 20.57
C THR A 97 4.69 -16.26 20.53
N LEU A 98 5.46 -17.00 21.28
CA LEU A 98 5.31 -18.44 21.45
C LEU A 98 4.15 -18.77 22.42
N GLU A 99 3.75 -20.03 22.48
CA GLU A 99 2.68 -20.51 23.36
C GLU A 99 2.98 -20.25 24.85
N ASN A 100 4.25 -20.28 25.24
CA ASN A 100 4.72 -19.94 26.60
C ASN A 100 4.78 -18.43 26.89
N LYS A 101 4.22 -17.57 26.02
CA LYS A 101 4.25 -16.09 26.07
C LYS A 101 5.64 -15.47 25.88
N GLU A 102 6.68 -16.25 25.63
CA GLU A 102 7.98 -15.70 25.27
C GLU A 102 7.95 -15.09 23.88
N LYS A 103 8.71 -14.00 23.69
CA LYS A 103 8.84 -13.32 22.39
C LYS A 103 10.20 -13.64 21.79
N ILE A 104 10.19 -14.15 20.58
CA ILE A 104 11.39 -14.41 19.80
C ILE A 104 11.38 -13.47 18.59
N THR A 105 12.49 -12.74 18.41
CA THR A 105 12.67 -11.88 17.22
C THR A 105 13.19 -12.72 16.06
N ILE A 106 12.41 -12.82 15.00
CA ILE A 106 12.72 -13.61 13.80
C ILE A 106 12.73 -12.74 12.55
N PRO A 107 13.50 -13.11 11.50
CA PRO A 107 13.42 -12.48 10.19
C PRO A 107 12.04 -12.70 9.58
N TYR A 108 11.52 -11.64 8.98
CA TYR A 108 10.23 -11.61 8.30
C TYR A 108 10.41 -11.03 6.91
N ILE A 109 10.07 -11.80 5.90
CA ILE A 109 10.11 -11.42 4.49
C ILE A 109 8.69 -11.23 3.99
N GLN A 110 8.44 -10.09 3.39
CA GLN A 110 7.17 -9.77 2.74
C GLN A 110 7.41 -9.43 1.28
N GLN A 111 6.67 -10.07 0.40
CA GLN A 111 6.64 -9.79 -1.02
C GLN A 111 5.22 -9.39 -1.40
N LYS A 112 5.10 -8.28 -2.13
CA LYS A 112 3.80 -7.78 -2.62
C LYS A 112 3.89 -7.49 -4.10
N TRP A 113 2.94 -8.03 -4.82
CA TRP A 113 2.70 -7.73 -6.23
C TRP A 113 1.40 -6.96 -6.34
N LYS A 114 1.43 -5.89 -7.12
CA LYS A 114 0.23 -5.13 -7.45
C LYS A 114 0.20 -4.84 -8.93
N TYR A 115 -0.87 -5.28 -9.58
CA TYR A 115 -1.25 -4.82 -10.91
C TYR A 115 -2.42 -3.87 -10.81
N GLN A 116 -2.40 -2.78 -11.54
CA GLN A 116 -3.53 -1.87 -11.64
C GLN A 116 -3.69 -1.39 -13.07
N LEU A 117 -4.92 -1.43 -13.55
CA LEU A 117 -5.36 -0.92 -14.83
C LEU A 117 -6.41 0.17 -14.59
N ASN A 118 -6.17 1.36 -15.13
CA ASN A 118 -7.12 2.46 -15.18
C ASN A 118 -7.49 2.67 -16.65
N TYR A 119 -8.78 2.57 -16.96
CA TYR A 119 -9.29 2.78 -18.30
C TYR A 119 -10.42 3.80 -18.29
N SER A 120 -10.28 4.86 -19.07
CA SER A 120 -11.21 5.99 -19.14
C SER A 120 -11.62 6.24 -20.59
N PRO A 121 -12.51 5.41 -21.20
CA PRO A 121 -12.89 5.53 -22.61
C PRO A 121 -13.48 6.88 -22.97
N ILE A 122 -14.09 7.52 -22.00
CA ILE A 122 -14.59 8.89 -22.06
C ILE A 122 -14.33 9.60 -20.73
N ASN A 123 -14.21 10.92 -20.73
CA ASN A 123 -13.94 11.71 -19.51
C ASN A 123 -14.93 11.50 -18.35
N LYS A 124 -16.05 10.84 -18.61
CA LYS A 124 -17.14 10.63 -17.65
C LYS A 124 -17.21 9.22 -17.08
N LEU A 125 -16.53 8.28 -17.70
CA LEU A 125 -16.56 6.86 -17.32
C LEU A 125 -15.14 6.40 -17.05
N LYS A 126 -14.91 5.90 -15.85
CA LYS A 126 -13.59 5.37 -15.42
C LYS A 126 -13.78 3.97 -14.86
N PHE A 127 -12.97 3.06 -15.37
CA PHE A 127 -12.81 1.71 -14.84
C PHE A 127 -11.45 1.61 -14.16
N LYS A 128 -11.43 0.96 -13.02
CA LYS A 128 -10.20 0.63 -12.32
C LYS A 128 -10.25 -0.82 -11.90
N THR A 129 -9.32 -1.61 -12.44
CA THR A 129 -9.11 -3.01 -12.05
C THR A 129 -7.82 -3.12 -11.27
N SER A 130 -7.80 -3.84 -10.17
CA SER A 130 -6.58 -4.10 -9.40
C SER A 130 -6.49 -5.56 -9.01
N ILE A 131 -5.27 -6.09 -9.03
CA ILE A 131 -4.92 -7.40 -8.51
C ILE A 131 -3.78 -7.19 -7.53
N ASP A 132 -3.98 -7.58 -6.30
CA ASP A 132 -2.99 -7.50 -5.22
C ASP A 132 -2.67 -8.90 -4.72
N ILE A 133 -1.40 -9.26 -4.68
CA ILE A 133 -0.92 -10.55 -4.15
C ILE A 133 0.11 -10.25 -3.06
N VAL A 134 -0.02 -10.92 -1.94
CA VAL A 134 0.88 -10.82 -0.79
C VAL A 134 1.39 -12.20 -0.45
N HIS A 135 2.71 -12.32 -0.31
CA HIS A 135 3.37 -13.51 0.19
C HIS A 135 4.28 -13.10 1.35
N ASN A 136 4.03 -13.68 2.51
CA ASN A 136 4.83 -13.48 3.70
C ASN A 136 5.51 -14.77 4.08
N ASN A 137 6.77 -14.71 4.44
CA ASN A 137 7.55 -15.84 4.92
C ASN A 137 8.21 -15.48 6.25
N TYR A 138 8.05 -16.34 7.23
CA TYR A 138 8.79 -16.33 8.49
C TYR A 138 9.85 -17.39 8.44
N GLN A 139 11.05 -17.09 8.88
CA GLN A 139 12.10 -18.12 8.99
C GLN A 139 11.59 -19.27 9.87
N ASN A 140 11.57 -20.49 9.33
CA ASN A 140 11.11 -21.75 9.95
C ASN A 140 9.60 -21.88 10.18
N ASN A 141 8.73 -21.01 9.61
CA ASN A 141 7.29 -21.09 9.79
C ASN A 141 6.52 -21.10 8.47
N LYS A 142 5.22 -21.37 8.58
CA LYS A 142 4.29 -21.40 7.44
C LYS A 142 4.31 -20.10 6.69
N ALA A 143 4.38 -20.19 5.37
CA ALA A 143 4.12 -19.05 4.49
C ALA A 143 2.65 -18.61 4.65
N SER A 144 2.40 -17.31 4.59
CA SER A 144 1.06 -16.72 4.63
C SER A 144 0.83 -15.95 3.34
N ASN A 145 -0.21 -16.32 2.61
CA ASN A 145 -0.54 -15.80 1.30
C ASN A 145 -1.85 -15.03 1.32
N GLY A 146 -1.97 -14.06 0.45
CA GLY A 146 -3.20 -13.34 0.23
C GLY A 146 -3.33 -12.90 -1.22
N ILE A 147 -4.54 -12.95 -1.73
CA ILE A 147 -4.91 -12.43 -3.06
C ILE A 147 -6.17 -11.58 -2.94
N MET A 148 -6.22 -10.49 -3.68
CA MET A 148 -7.40 -9.65 -3.82
C MET A 148 -7.54 -9.19 -5.27
N ILE A 149 -8.77 -9.26 -5.78
CA ILE A 149 -9.15 -8.70 -7.08
C ILE A 149 -10.20 -7.64 -6.81
N GLY A 150 -9.91 -6.42 -7.23
CA GLY A 150 -10.78 -5.27 -7.08
C GLY A 150 -11.18 -4.68 -8.42
N GLN A 151 -12.47 -4.35 -8.57
CA GLN A 151 -13.02 -3.64 -9.71
C GLN A 151 -13.77 -2.41 -9.21
N SER A 152 -13.54 -1.24 -9.81
CA SER A 152 -14.38 -0.09 -9.56
C SER A 152 -14.79 0.62 -10.85
N ILE A 153 -15.97 1.20 -10.82
CA ILE A 153 -16.58 1.94 -11.93
C ILE A 153 -17.02 3.29 -11.40
N ASP A 154 -16.57 4.35 -12.05
CA ASP A 154 -16.99 5.72 -11.79
C ASP A 154 -17.73 6.25 -13.01
N TYR A 155 -18.92 6.77 -12.80
CA TYR A 155 -19.71 7.41 -13.87
C TYR A 155 -20.18 8.80 -13.45
N LYS A 156 -19.89 9.81 -14.28
CA LYS A 156 -20.35 11.18 -14.09
C LYS A 156 -21.35 11.54 -15.18
N PHE A 157 -22.58 11.86 -14.79
CA PHE A 157 -23.61 12.26 -15.72
C PHE A 157 -23.30 13.59 -16.42
N ARG A 158 -23.80 13.76 -17.64
CA ARG A 158 -23.52 14.97 -18.44
C ARG A 158 -24.42 16.15 -18.06
N ASN A 159 -25.70 15.87 -17.92
CA ASN A 159 -26.75 16.89 -17.82
C ASN A 159 -27.27 17.05 -16.39
N VAL A 160 -26.84 16.22 -15.50
CA VAL A 160 -27.22 16.24 -14.08
C VAL A 160 -25.92 16.21 -13.25
N PRO A 161 -25.80 17.02 -12.22
CA PRO A 161 -24.62 17.03 -11.35
C PRO A 161 -24.58 15.80 -10.43
N LEU A 162 -24.67 14.62 -11.04
CA LEU A 162 -24.73 13.31 -10.39
C LEU A 162 -23.48 12.49 -10.75
N GLN A 163 -22.86 11.90 -9.76
CA GLN A 163 -21.79 10.94 -9.92
C GLN A 163 -22.15 9.66 -9.20
N LEU A 164 -21.90 8.53 -9.86
CA LEU A 164 -22.05 7.18 -9.31
C LEU A 164 -20.69 6.53 -9.21
N ASN A 165 -20.43 5.86 -8.11
CA ASN A 165 -19.26 5.01 -7.93
C ASN A 165 -19.71 3.68 -7.37
N GLY A 166 -19.41 2.60 -8.09
CA GLY A 166 -19.54 1.23 -7.62
C GLY A 166 -18.17 0.58 -7.49
N SER A 167 -17.92 -0.14 -6.42
CA SER A 167 -16.74 -0.98 -6.36
C SER A 167 -17.04 -2.34 -5.73
N MET A 168 -16.32 -3.34 -6.23
CA MET A 168 -16.37 -4.72 -5.76
C MET A 168 -14.95 -5.19 -5.51
N ALA A 169 -14.71 -5.87 -4.40
CA ALA A 169 -13.47 -6.56 -4.11
C ALA A 169 -13.77 -7.98 -3.65
N TRP A 170 -13.09 -8.93 -4.26
CA TRP A 170 -13.04 -10.31 -3.80
C TRP A 170 -11.65 -10.55 -3.20
N PHE A 171 -11.58 -11.20 -2.04
CA PHE A 171 -10.32 -11.46 -1.36
C PHE A 171 -10.29 -12.82 -0.67
N HIS A 172 -9.10 -13.36 -0.63
CA HIS A 172 -8.76 -14.57 0.11
C HIS A 172 -7.37 -14.41 0.71
N THR A 173 -7.26 -14.53 2.03
CA THR A 173 -5.99 -14.49 2.74
C THR A 173 -5.93 -15.59 3.78
N ASP A 174 -4.75 -16.18 3.98
CA ASP A 174 -4.57 -17.29 4.93
C ASP A 174 -4.75 -16.81 6.38
N ASP A 175 -4.26 -15.60 6.69
CA ASP A 175 -4.35 -15.00 8.02
C ASP A 175 -4.32 -13.46 7.98
N TYR A 176 -4.33 -12.83 9.16
CA TYR A 176 -4.26 -11.37 9.31
C TYR A 176 -2.92 -10.78 8.82
N LEU A 177 -1.84 -11.56 8.75
CA LEU A 177 -0.53 -11.08 8.32
C LEU A 177 -0.48 -10.83 6.81
N SER A 178 -1.23 -11.62 6.06
CA SER A 178 -1.38 -11.47 4.61
C SER A 178 -2.53 -10.54 4.20
N ARG A 179 -3.07 -9.74 5.16
CA ARG A 179 -4.12 -8.77 4.84
C ARG A 179 -3.73 -7.83 3.73
N ILE A 180 -4.70 -7.49 2.90
CA ILE A 180 -4.57 -6.60 1.77
C ILE A 180 -5.45 -5.38 2.02
N SER A 181 -4.95 -4.21 1.67
CA SER A 181 -5.69 -2.96 1.85
C SER A 181 -6.00 -2.34 0.51
N MET A 182 -7.22 -1.86 0.34
CA MET A 182 -7.67 -1.17 -0.87
C MET A 182 -8.28 0.18 -0.48
N TYR A 183 -7.97 1.20 -1.26
CA TYR A 183 -8.65 2.48 -1.12
C TYR A 183 -10.09 2.38 -1.62
N GLU A 184 -11.04 2.74 -0.77
CA GLU A 184 -12.45 2.89 -1.10
C GLU A 184 -12.84 4.37 -1.10
N LYS A 185 -13.67 4.78 -2.05
CA LYS A 185 -14.29 6.10 -2.01
C LYS A 185 -15.28 6.16 -0.86
N GLY A 186 -14.92 6.91 0.16
CA GLY A 186 -15.77 7.14 1.34
C GLY A 186 -16.74 8.32 1.16
N LEU A 187 -17.47 8.67 2.22
CA LEU A 187 -18.27 9.86 2.33
C LEU A 187 -17.40 11.14 2.30
N LEU A 188 -18.03 12.31 2.18
CA LEU A 188 -17.32 13.59 2.29
C LEU A 188 -16.57 13.65 3.64
N TYR A 189 -15.32 14.15 3.58
CA TYR A 189 -14.43 14.28 4.74
C TYR A 189 -14.02 12.96 5.41
N THR A 190 -14.37 11.81 4.85
CA THR A 190 -13.87 10.52 5.33
C THR A 190 -12.81 9.97 4.38
N PHE A 191 -11.69 9.54 4.96
CA PHE A 191 -10.65 8.81 4.26
C PHE A 191 -10.56 7.42 4.85
N SER A 192 -10.77 6.40 4.03
CA SER A 192 -10.74 5.02 4.49
C SER A 192 -9.88 4.15 3.57
N ILE A 193 -9.00 3.38 4.19
CA ILE A 193 -8.25 2.30 3.54
C ILE A 193 -8.51 1.03 4.36
N PRO A 194 -9.65 0.37 4.16
CA PRO A 194 -9.96 -0.87 4.87
C PRO A 194 -8.93 -1.94 4.54
N SER A 195 -8.66 -2.78 5.53
CA SER A 195 -7.80 -3.96 5.40
C SER A 195 -8.68 -5.21 5.42
N PHE A 196 -8.51 -6.05 4.41
CA PHE A 196 -9.26 -7.27 4.21
C PHE A 196 -8.43 -8.48 4.61
N TYR A 197 -9.01 -9.40 5.35
CA TYR A 197 -8.40 -10.67 5.73
C TYR A 197 -9.45 -11.79 5.82
N GLY A 198 -9.02 -13.05 5.72
CA GLY A 198 -9.91 -14.20 5.59
C GLY A 198 -10.41 -14.34 4.15
N LYS A 199 -11.65 -14.76 3.98
CA LYS A 199 -12.31 -14.95 2.69
C LYS A 199 -13.57 -14.09 2.65
N GLY A 200 -13.80 -13.40 1.54
CA GLY A 200 -15.02 -12.62 1.41
C GLY A 200 -15.09 -11.78 0.16
N GLU A 201 -16.21 -11.09 0.09
CA GLU A 201 -16.51 -10.10 -0.95
C GLU A 201 -16.93 -8.79 -0.29
N ARG A 202 -16.55 -7.70 -0.90
CA ARG A 202 -16.93 -6.36 -0.47
C ARG A 202 -17.53 -5.60 -1.64
N LEU A 203 -18.75 -5.14 -1.45
CA LEU A 203 -19.44 -4.25 -2.39
C LEU A 203 -19.60 -2.88 -1.74
N THR A 204 -19.30 -1.83 -2.49
CA THR A 204 -19.59 -0.46 -2.10
C THR A 204 -20.26 0.28 -3.24
N PHE A 205 -21.23 1.11 -2.89
CA PHE A 205 -21.93 1.94 -3.84
C PHE A 205 -22.09 3.34 -3.26
N ASN A 206 -21.64 4.36 -3.99
CA ASN A 206 -21.71 5.75 -3.59
C ASN A 206 -22.42 6.56 -4.67
N ILE A 207 -23.31 7.44 -4.22
CA ILE A 207 -24.00 8.43 -5.05
C ILE A 207 -23.57 9.79 -4.54
N ARG A 208 -23.12 10.65 -5.43
CA ARG A 208 -22.81 12.06 -5.13
C ARG A 208 -23.66 12.96 -6.02
N TYR A 209 -24.45 13.82 -5.40
CA TYR A 209 -25.27 14.82 -6.06
C TYR A 209 -24.86 16.21 -5.61
N GLU A 210 -24.50 17.09 -6.53
CA GLU A 210 -24.08 18.47 -6.28
C GLU A 210 -25.22 19.41 -6.70
N TYR A 211 -26.14 19.72 -5.78
CA TYR A 211 -27.28 20.63 -6.06
C TYR A 211 -26.79 22.02 -6.48
N ASN A 212 -25.81 22.56 -5.74
CA ASN A 212 -25.11 23.80 -6.08
C ASN A 212 -23.69 23.77 -5.45
N LYS A 213 -22.95 24.90 -5.60
CA LYS A 213 -21.56 24.97 -5.04
C LYS A 213 -21.48 24.79 -3.51
N HIS A 214 -22.59 24.94 -2.80
CA HIS A 214 -22.65 24.91 -1.34
C HIS A 214 -23.30 23.62 -0.80
N PHE A 215 -24.13 22.94 -1.58
CA PHE A 215 -24.86 21.73 -1.13
C PHE A 215 -24.46 20.51 -1.96
N ILE A 216 -23.75 19.59 -1.31
CA ILE A 216 -23.29 18.33 -1.87
C ILE A 216 -23.86 17.21 -1.01
N PHE A 217 -24.65 16.33 -1.61
CA PHE A 217 -25.16 15.10 -0.98
C PHE A 217 -24.32 13.90 -1.42
N LYS A 218 -23.95 13.07 -0.47
CA LYS A 218 -23.12 11.87 -0.75
C LYS A 218 -23.49 10.72 0.18
#